data_639e5d8fe34d297e34205e7ace1b5d2a
#
_entry.id   639e5d8fe34d297e34205e7ace1b5d2a
#
_cell.length_a   1.000
_cell.length_b   1.000
_cell.length_c   1.000
_cell.angle_alpha   90.00
_cell.angle_beta   90.00
_cell.angle_gamma   90.00
#
_symmetry.space_group_name_H-M   'P 1'
#
loop_
_entity.id
_entity.type
_entity.pdbx_description
1 polymer ?
#
loop_
_entity_poly.entity_id
_entity_poly.type
_entity_poly.pdbx_seq_one_letter_code
_entity_poly.pdbx_strand_id
1 'polypeptide(L)'
;GTRKVRMEDGILLPRYRLPTEAEWEYAALSQVGNTVYERVTDRRLYPWNGHITRNKDEKYKGQMMANFKRGRGDNMGTAGFLNDNADIPAPVHSYWPNDYGLYCMAGNVNEWVMDVYRPLSPEDKSDFNPFRGNVFSTQQRDEEGSIIEKDSLGRIPQREVTPEESAERRNYTKADNINYLDADEAEFIKYDYGVTSLINDKARVYKGGSWRDRAYFMNPGSRRFTD
;
A
#
# COMPACT_ATOMS: atom_id res chain seq x y z
N GLY A 1 -15.96 11.41 42.36
CA GLY A 1 -14.69 11.60 41.66
C GLY A 1 -14.87 11.44 40.17
N THR A 2 -14.28 12.32 39.36
CA THR A 2 -14.27 12.22 37.90
C THR A 2 -13.20 11.23 37.48
N ARG A 3 -13.59 10.19 36.76
CA ARG A 3 -12.63 9.28 36.09
C ARG A 3 -12.37 9.71 34.65
N LYS A 4 -11.20 9.35 34.12
CA LYS A 4 -10.89 9.56 32.70
C LYS A 4 -11.74 8.60 31.86
N VAL A 5 -12.22 9.09 30.71
CA VAL A 5 -12.93 8.30 29.71
C VAL A 5 -12.00 7.24 29.12
N ARG A 6 -12.50 6.01 28.99
CA ARG A 6 -11.80 4.87 28.37
C ARG A 6 -12.49 4.46 27.08
N MET A 7 -11.79 3.71 26.23
CA MET A 7 -12.35 3.17 24.99
C MET A 7 -13.60 2.32 25.24
N GLU A 8 -13.61 1.58 26.35
CA GLU A 8 -14.72 0.69 26.77
C GLU A 8 -16.01 1.47 27.09
N ASP A 9 -15.93 2.76 27.36
CA ASP A 9 -17.09 3.60 27.62
C ASP A 9 -17.89 3.95 26.35
N GLY A 10 -17.36 3.63 25.15
CA GLY A 10 -18.02 3.88 23.86
C GLY A 10 -18.11 5.36 23.47
N ILE A 11 -17.56 6.26 24.27
CA ILE A 11 -17.59 7.72 24.05
C ILE A 11 -16.34 8.17 23.31
N LEU A 12 -15.23 7.46 23.49
CA LEU A 12 -13.95 7.78 22.87
C LEU A 12 -13.88 7.14 21.48
N LEU A 13 -14.10 7.95 20.46
CA LEU A 13 -13.94 7.47 19.09
C LEU A 13 -12.46 7.29 18.76
N PRO A 14 -12.07 6.15 18.16
CA PRO A 14 -10.71 5.97 17.70
C PRO A 14 -10.38 7.00 16.60
N ARG A 15 -9.12 7.38 16.51
CA ARG A 15 -8.66 8.20 15.40
C ARG A 15 -8.59 7.34 14.14
N TYR A 16 -9.38 7.70 13.15
CA TYR A 16 -9.33 7.07 11.83
C TYR A 16 -8.18 7.66 11.02
N ARG A 17 -7.50 6.82 10.28
CA ARG A 17 -6.47 7.17 9.30
C ARG A 17 -6.51 6.20 8.14
N LEU A 18 -5.84 6.53 7.06
CA LEU A 18 -5.55 5.55 6.01
C LEU A 18 -4.64 4.45 6.58
N PRO A 19 -4.79 3.21 6.13
CA PRO A 19 -3.85 2.15 6.48
C PRO A 19 -2.46 2.45 5.89
N THR A 20 -1.43 1.94 6.50
CA THR A 20 -0.13 1.85 5.83
C THR A 20 -0.19 0.80 4.72
N GLU A 21 0.75 0.85 3.78
CA GLU A 21 0.83 -0.15 2.72
C GLU A 21 0.92 -1.58 3.26
N ALA A 22 1.73 -1.78 4.30
CA ALA A 22 1.87 -3.07 4.95
C ALA A 22 0.59 -3.53 5.66
N GLU A 23 -0.10 -2.63 6.35
CA GLU A 23 -1.40 -2.93 6.97
C GLU A 23 -2.45 -3.30 5.93
N TRP A 24 -2.49 -2.56 4.82
CA TRP A 24 -3.41 -2.82 3.73
C TRP A 24 -3.15 -4.21 3.11
N GLU A 25 -1.91 -4.54 2.81
CA GLU A 25 -1.54 -5.84 2.25
C GLU A 25 -1.85 -7.00 3.20
N TYR A 26 -1.55 -6.82 4.48
CA TYR A 26 -1.90 -7.79 5.51
C TYR A 26 -3.41 -8.02 5.57
N ALA A 27 -4.20 -6.95 5.58
CA ALA A 27 -5.65 -7.02 5.59
C ALA A 27 -6.22 -7.65 4.32
N ALA A 28 -5.65 -7.33 3.14
CA ALA A 28 -6.07 -7.90 1.87
C ALA A 28 -5.77 -9.40 1.79
N LEU A 29 -4.58 -9.82 2.19
CA LEU A 29 -4.18 -11.22 2.16
C LEU A 29 -4.97 -12.10 3.13
N SER A 30 -5.41 -11.54 4.26
CA SER A 30 -6.25 -12.22 5.26
C SER A 30 -5.87 -13.71 5.46
N GLN A 31 -4.65 -13.94 5.92
CA GLN A 31 -4.00 -15.27 5.93
C GLN A 31 -4.57 -16.24 7.00
N VAL A 32 -5.89 -16.29 7.13
CA VAL A 32 -6.55 -17.23 8.03
C VAL A 32 -6.35 -18.65 7.51
N GLY A 33 -5.82 -19.53 8.35
CA GLY A 33 -5.57 -20.92 8.03
C GLY A 33 -4.40 -21.18 7.05
N ASN A 34 -3.70 -20.15 6.60
CA ASN A 34 -2.55 -20.29 5.69
C ASN A 34 -1.20 -20.27 6.41
N THR A 35 -1.23 -20.18 7.73
CA THR A 35 -0.01 -20.10 8.54
C THR A 35 0.11 -21.30 9.44
N VAL A 36 1.30 -21.87 9.51
CA VAL A 36 1.66 -22.91 10.48
C VAL A 36 2.92 -22.46 11.18
N TYR A 37 2.90 -22.40 12.51
CA TYR A 37 4.02 -21.93 13.33
C TYR A 37 4.58 -20.58 12.85
N GLU A 38 3.71 -19.61 12.61
CA GLU A 38 4.05 -18.26 12.11
C GLU A 38 4.67 -18.24 10.69
N ARG A 39 4.66 -19.36 9.99
CA ARG A 39 5.12 -19.42 8.61
C ARG A 39 3.94 -19.51 7.65
N VAL A 40 3.99 -18.70 6.60
CA VAL A 40 3.04 -18.79 5.50
C VAL A 40 3.34 -20.04 4.69
N THR A 41 2.42 -20.99 4.67
CA THR A 41 2.55 -22.24 3.90
C THR A 41 2.07 -22.09 2.47
N ASP A 42 0.96 -21.35 2.27
CA ASP A 42 0.40 -21.11 0.96
C ASP A 42 0.33 -19.61 0.66
N ARG A 43 0.91 -19.20 -0.48
CA ARG A 43 0.85 -17.81 -0.94
C ARG A 43 -0.47 -17.56 -1.65
N ARG A 44 -1.16 -16.51 -1.26
CA ARG A 44 -2.34 -16.01 -1.95
C ARG A 44 -1.94 -15.01 -3.03
N LEU A 45 -2.44 -15.23 -4.24
CA LEU A 45 -2.26 -14.27 -5.34
C LEU A 45 -3.28 -13.13 -5.27
N TYR A 46 -4.46 -13.41 -4.74
CA TYR A 46 -5.58 -12.49 -4.58
C TYR A 46 -6.10 -12.51 -3.14
N PRO A 47 -6.98 -11.56 -2.76
CA PRO A 47 -7.60 -11.53 -1.43
C PRO A 47 -8.50 -12.73 -1.09
N TRP A 48 -8.70 -13.64 -2.00
CA TRP A 48 -9.46 -14.89 -1.79
C TRP A 48 -8.58 -16.12 -1.94
N ASN A 49 -9.10 -17.27 -1.55
CA ASN A 49 -8.37 -18.52 -1.65
C ASN A 49 -8.32 -19.04 -3.09
N GLY A 50 -7.15 -19.28 -3.59
CA GLY A 50 -6.89 -19.75 -4.97
C GLY A 50 -6.23 -18.70 -5.87
N HIS A 51 -5.86 -19.16 -7.08
CA HIS A 51 -5.08 -18.38 -8.04
C HIS A 51 -5.89 -17.93 -9.26
N ILE A 52 -7.19 -18.17 -9.24
CA ILE A 52 -8.11 -17.83 -10.34
C ILE A 52 -9.07 -16.72 -9.94
N THR A 53 -9.53 -16.00 -10.93
CA THR A 53 -10.47 -14.87 -10.76
C THR A 53 -11.93 -15.29 -10.75
N ARG A 54 -12.20 -16.60 -10.84
CA ARG A 54 -13.55 -17.17 -10.81
C ARG A 54 -13.78 -18.00 -9.56
N ASN A 55 -15.01 -17.97 -9.06
CA ASN A 55 -15.40 -18.76 -7.91
C ASN A 55 -15.36 -20.26 -8.23
N LYS A 56 -14.80 -21.04 -7.30
CA LYS A 56 -14.69 -22.50 -7.38
C LYS A 56 -15.83 -23.23 -6.68
N ASP A 57 -16.56 -22.56 -5.82
CA ASP A 57 -17.67 -23.14 -5.07
C ASP A 57 -18.75 -23.62 -6.05
N GLU A 58 -19.24 -24.82 -5.88
CA GLU A 58 -20.23 -25.42 -6.78
C GLU A 58 -21.47 -24.53 -6.98
N LYS A 59 -21.93 -23.86 -5.93
CA LYS A 59 -23.09 -22.96 -5.97
C LYS A 59 -22.86 -21.72 -6.84
N TYR A 60 -21.62 -21.22 -6.87
CA TYR A 60 -21.25 -19.96 -7.54
C TYR A 60 -20.19 -20.17 -8.62
N LYS A 61 -20.04 -21.40 -9.07
CA LYS A 61 -18.98 -21.82 -10.01
C LYS A 61 -18.95 -20.96 -11.26
N GLY A 62 -17.80 -20.40 -11.53
CA GLY A 62 -17.56 -19.59 -12.72
C GLY A 62 -17.87 -18.12 -12.58
N GLN A 63 -18.58 -17.68 -11.53
CA GLN A 63 -18.82 -16.26 -11.27
C GLN A 63 -17.52 -15.54 -10.95
N MET A 64 -17.43 -14.26 -11.34
CA MET A 64 -16.25 -13.45 -11.09
C MET A 64 -16.13 -13.08 -9.61
N MET A 65 -14.89 -13.12 -9.10
CA MET A 65 -14.60 -12.83 -7.70
C MET A 65 -14.46 -11.33 -7.42
N ALA A 66 -14.27 -10.51 -8.45
CA ALA A 66 -14.06 -9.08 -8.33
C ALA A 66 -14.47 -8.35 -9.60
N ASN A 67 -14.61 -7.04 -9.49
CA ASN A 67 -14.87 -6.14 -10.60
C ASN A 67 -13.56 -5.61 -11.20
N PHE A 68 -13.18 -6.08 -12.39
CA PHE A 68 -11.94 -5.72 -13.06
C PHE A 68 -12.05 -5.90 -14.57
N LYS A 69 -11.13 -5.33 -15.32
CA LYS A 69 -11.06 -5.45 -16.78
C LYS A 69 -10.48 -6.80 -17.20
N ARG A 70 -11.27 -7.63 -17.86
CA ARG A 70 -10.86 -8.96 -18.30
C ARG A 70 -10.12 -8.97 -19.65
N GLY A 71 -10.48 -8.10 -20.57
CA GLY A 71 -9.95 -8.14 -21.94
C GLY A 71 -9.74 -6.78 -22.60
N ARG A 72 -9.45 -6.80 -23.88
CA ARG A 72 -9.45 -5.61 -24.75
C ARG A 72 -10.88 -5.26 -25.13
N GLY A 73 -11.16 -3.97 -25.26
CA GLY A 73 -12.44 -3.47 -25.75
C GLY A 73 -13.29 -2.92 -24.63
N ASP A 74 -14.18 -3.69 -24.10
CA ASP A 74 -14.99 -3.29 -22.96
C ASP A 74 -14.34 -3.66 -21.61
N ASN A 75 -14.77 -3.01 -20.57
CA ASN A 75 -14.28 -3.29 -19.23
C ASN A 75 -14.83 -4.60 -18.66
N MET A 76 -15.87 -5.13 -19.28
CA MET A 76 -16.54 -6.38 -18.91
C MET A 76 -15.82 -7.62 -19.44
N GLY A 77 -14.86 -7.45 -20.32
CA GLY A 77 -14.02 -8.54 -20.86
C GLY A 77 -14.66 -9.32 -22.00
N THR A 78 -15.95 -9.59 -21.97
CA THR A 78 -16.72 -10.20 -23.05
C THR A 78 -17.81 -9.22 -23.45
N ALA A 79 -17.86 -8.85 -24.73
CA ALA A 79 -18.80 -7.87 -25.24
C ALA A 79 -20.25 -8.19 -24.81
N GLY A 80 -20.91 -7.22 -24.20
CA GLY A 80 -22.30 -7.32 -23.77
C GLY A 80 -22.56 -8.07 -22.46
N PHE A 81 -21.50 -8.55 -21.77
CA PHE A 81 -21.69 -9.24 -20.48
C PHE A 81 -20.99 -8.50 -19.33
N LEU A 82 -21.74 -8.28 -18.28
CA LEU A 82 -21.24 -7.77 -17.01
C LEU A 82 -20.23 -8.76 -16.37
N ASN A 83 -19.40 -8.27 -15.47
CA ASN A 83 -18.64 -9.12 -14.56
C ASN A 83 -19.55 -9.70 -13.47
N ASP A 84 -20.60 -10.38 -13.88
CA ASP A 84 -21.70 -10.93 -13.10
C ASP A 84 -22.52 -9.86 -12.36
N ASN A 85 -21.89 -8.95 -11.63
CA ASN A 85 -22.57 -7.97 -10.79
C ASN A 85 -22.30 -6.51 -11.18
N ALA A 86 -21.27 -6.21 -11.96
CA ALA A 86 -20.94 -4.86 -12.35
C ALA A 86 -19.96 -4.75 -13.54
N ASP A 87 -19.99 -3.59 -14.21
CA ASP A 87 -19.10 -3.18 -15.31
C ASP A 87 -18.44 -1.81 -15.08
N ILE A 88 -18.94 -1.10 -14.09
CA ILE A 88 -18.46 0.19 -13.58
C ILE A 88 -18.31 0.06 -12.07
N PRO A 89 -17.91 1.09 -11.31
CA PRO A 89 -17.86 0.97 -9.85
C PRO A 89 -19.17 0.42 -9.29
N ALA A 90 -19.07 -0.60 -8.48
CA ALA A 90 -20.18 -1.33 -7.89
C ALA A 90 -20.34 -1.03 -6.41
N PRO A 91 -21.53 -1.26 -5.82
CA PRO A 91 -21.70 -1.25 -4.37
C PRO A 91 -20.73 -2.22 -3.69
N VAL A 92 -20.28 -1.87 -2.49
CA VAL A 92 -19.25 -2.61 -1.76
C VAL A 92 -19.57 -4.11 -1.61
N HIS A 93 -20.83 -4.43 -1.40
CA HIS A 93 -21.29 -5.82 -1.16
C HIS A 93 -21.61 -6.62 -2.45
N SER A 94 -21.25 -6.12 -3.61
CA SER A 94 -21.54 -6.79 -4.89
C SER A 94 -20.74 -8.08 -5.10
N TYR A 95 -19.63 -8.22 -4.41
CA TYR A 95 -18.73 -9.39 -4.47
C TYR A 95 -18.45 -9.92 -3.07
N TRP A 96 -17.82 -11.08 -2.96
CA TRP A 96 -17.54 -11.72 -1.68
C TRP A 96 -16.43 -10.99 -0.91
N PRO A 97 -16.55 -10.94 0.42
CA PRO A 97 -15.47 -10.44 1.26
C PRO A 97 -14.30 -11.44 1.32
N ASN A 98 -13.16 -10.96 1.78
CA ASN A 98 -12.06 -11.84 2.16
C ASN A 98 -12.33 -12.51 3.54
N ASP A 99 -11.39 -13.32 4.03
CA ASP A 99 -11.54 -14.08 5.28
C ASP A 99 -11.60 -13.19 6.53
N TYR A 100 -11.21 -11.92 6.44
CA TYR A 100 -11.41 -10.93 7.50
C TYR A 100 -12.75 -10.17 7.40
N GLY A 101 -13.59 -10.50 6.42
CA GLY A 101 -14.85 -9.83 6.18
C GLY A 101 -14.73 -8.49 5.46
N LEU A 102 -13.57 -8.19 4.85
CA LEU A 102 -13.32 -6.97 4.10
C LEU A 102 -13.74 -7.16 2.64
N TYR A 103 -14.52 -6.21 2.13
CA TYR A 103 -15.00 -6.20 0.77
C TYR A 103 -14.08 -5.36 -0.14
N CYS A 104 -14.11 -5.66 -1.43
CA CYS A 104 -13.45 -4.88 -2.48
C CYS A 104 -11.94 -4.70 -2.33
N MET A 105 -11.26 -5.55 -1.55
CA MET A 105 -9.80 -5.54 -1.45
C MET A 105 -9.09 -5.91 -2.77
N ALA A 106 -9.84 -6.20 -3.82
CA ALA A 106 -9.37 -6.39 -5.19
C ALA A 106 -10.43 -5.91 -6.18
N GLY A 107 -10.02 -5.10 -7.14
CA GLY A 107 -10.91 -4.52 -8.13
C GLY A 107 -11.83 -3.44 -7.56
N ASN A 108 -12.84 -3.06 -8.32
CA ASN A 108 -13.79 -2.00 -8.06
C ASN A 108 -13.14 -0.60 -8.13
N VAL A 109 -12.50 -0.13 -7.07
CA VAL A 109 -11.78 1.14 -7.04
C VAL A 109 -10.39 0.98 -6.44
N ASN A 110 -9.45 1.81 -6.87
CA ASN A 110 -8.14 1.87 -6.23
C ASN A 110 -8.27 2.48 -4.83
N GLU A 111 -7.50 1.97 -3.90
CA GLU A 111 -7.52 2.38 -2.51
C GLU A 111 -6.19 3.04 -2.11
N TRP A 112 -6.28 4.25 -1.59
CA TRP A 112 -5.13 4.97 -1.09
C TRP A 112 -4.61 4.39 0.21
N VAL A 113 -3.29 4.37 0.33
CA VAL A 113 -2.61 4.08 1.59
C VAL A 113 -1.83 5.30 2.06
N MET A 114 -1.38 5.27 3.30
CA MET A 114 -0.72 6.41 3.93
C MET A 114 0.70 6.64 3.38
N ASP A 115 1.31 5.59 2.85
CA ASP A 115 2.70 5.61 2.44
C ASP A 115 2.96 6.51 1.23
N VAL A 116 4.03 7.28 1.31
CA VAL A 116 4.69 7.88 0.16
C VAL A 116 5.33 6.78 -0.66
N TYR A 117 5.25 6.89 -1.97
CA TYR A 117 5.93 5.90 -2.81
C TYR A 117 7.45 6.03 -2.67
N ARG A 118 8.07 4.93 -2.26
CA ARG A 118 9.51 4.72 -2.29
C ARG A 118 9.82 3.40 -2.98
N PRO A 119 10.86 3.31 -3.79
CA PRO A 119 11.34 2.02 -4.30
C PRO A 119 11.65 1.09 -3.12
N LEU A 120 11.33 -0.19 -3.28
CA LEU A 120 11.66 -1.20 -2.28
C LEU A 120 13.02 -1.77 -2.60
N SER A 121 13.95 -1.61 -1.65
CA SER A 121 15.25 -2.27 -1.66
C SER A 121 15.34 -3.28 -0.52
N PRO A 122 16.02 -4.41 -0.69
CA PRO A 122 16.30 -5.33 0.42
C PRO A 122 17.08 -4.69 1.56
N GLU A 123 17.82 -3.63 1.27
CA GLU A 123 18.64 -2.92 2.24
C GLU A 123 17.86 -1.88 3.05
N ASP A 124 16.67 -1.52 2.59
CA ASP A 124 15.78 -0.56 3.27
C ASP A 124 14.91 -1.22 4.36
N LYS A 125 15.08 -2.51 4.58
CA LYS A 125 14.38 -3.19 5.68
C LYS A 125 14.96 -2.76 7.01
N SER A 126 14.14 -2.12 7.80
CA SER A 126 14.43 -1.81 9.20
C SER A 126 13.32 -2.37 10.08
N ASP A 127 13.69 -3.17 11.06
CA ASP A 127 12.74 -3.72 12.05
C ASP A 127 12.09 -2.61 12.90
N PHE A 128 12.74 -1.46 12.98
CA PHE A 128 12.26 -0.29 13.73
C PHE A 128 11.46 0.70 12.90
N ASN A 129 11.39 0.52 11.58
CA ASN A 129 10.63 1.39 10.70
C ASN A 129 9.53 0.58 9.99
N PRO A 130 8.31 0.56 10.55
CA PRO A 130 7.21 -0.23 10.00
C PRO A 130 6.64 0.31 8.68
N PHE A 131 7.02 1.51 8.28
CA PHE A 131 6.56 2.14 7.05
C PHE A 131 7.52 1.83 5.91
N ARG A 132 6.98 1.44 4.76
CA ARG A 132 7.75 1.29 3.52
C ARG A 132 8.11 2.63 2.91
N GLY A 133 7.26 3.66 3.09
CA GLY A 133 7.52 4.99 2.60
C GLY A 133 7.02 6.05 3.57
N ASN A 134 7.90 6.96 3.92
CA ASN A 134 7.62 8.09 4.80
C ASN A 134 8.06 9.41 4.18
N VAL A 135 7.40 10.49 4.56
CA VAL A 135 8.01 11.80 4.51
C VAL A 135 9.00 11.87 5.67
N PHE A 136 10.26 12.02 5.35
CA PHE A 136 11.31 12.05 6.36
C PHE A 136 11.22 13.33 7.18
N SER A 137 11.31 13.20 8.48
CA SER A 137 11.31 14.32 9.40
C SER A 137 12.49 14.25 10.36
N THR A 138 12.91 15.41 10.83
CA THR A 138 13.97 15.56 11.84
C THR A 138 13.50 16.51 12.93
N GLN A 139 14.14 16.43 14.08
CA GLN A 139 13.85 17.34 15.19
C GLN A 139 14.22 18.78 14.79
N GLN A 140 13.34 19.69 15.09
CA GLN A 140 13.60 21.11 14.85
C GLN A 140 14.69 21.60 15.80
N ARG A 141 15.65 22.35 15.24
CA ARG A 141 16.77 22.94 15.98
C ARG A 141 16.71 24.45 15.90
N ASP A 142 17.24 25.10 16.90
CA ASP A 142 17.44 26.54 16.92
C ASP A 142 18.66 26.96 16.08
N GLU A 143 18.95 28.26 16.03
CA GLU A 143 20.09 28.82 15.28
C GLU A 143 21.43 28.37 15.84
N GLU A 144 21.48 27.95 17.10
CA GLU A 144 22.66 27.44 17.77
C GLU A 144 22.85 25.92 17.57
N GLY A 145 21.91 25.26 16.89
CA GLY A 145 21.94 23.83 16.62
C GLY A 145 21.39 22.95 17.74
N SER A 146 20.90 23.55 18.81
CA SER A 146 20.26 22.84 19.92
C SER A 146 18.81 22.45 19.57
N ILE A 147 18.31 21.37 20.16
CA ILE A 147 16.93 20.95 19.96
C ILE A 147 15.99 21.93 20.65
N ILE A 148 14.98 22.41 19.93
CA ILE A 148 13.96 23.32 20.45
C ILE A 148 13.23 22.69 21.64
N GLU A 149 12.81 23.51 22.58
CA GLU A 149 12.05 23.08 23.75
C GLU A 149 10.76 22.34 23.36
N LYS A 150 10.36 21.44 24.23
CA LYS A 150 9.13 20.66 24.06
C LYS A 150 7.91 21.57 24.07
N ASP A 151 6.92 21.19 23.25
CA ASP A 151 5.61 21.84 23.27
C ASP A 151 4.86 21.62 24.59
N SER A 152 3.70 22.25 24.76
CA SER A 152 2.83 22.11 25.94
C SER A 152 2.36 20.67 26.20
N LEU A 153 2.50 19.78 25.21
CA LEU A 153 2.17 18.36 25.29
C LEU A 153 3.42 17.48 25.51
N GLY A 154 4.58 18.09 25.72
CA GLY A 154 5.84 17.41 25.96
C GLY A 154 6.47 16.81 24.69
N ARG A 155 6.06 17.23 23.49
CA ARG A 155 6.59 16.74 22.23
C ARG A 155 7.67 17.68 21.70
N ILE A 156 8.70 17.10 21.10
CA ILE A 156 9.72 17.85 20.39
C ILE A 156 9.16 18.19 19.00
N PRO A 157 9.12 19.49 18.62
CA PRO A 157 8.72 19.88 17.28
C PRO A 157 9.59 19.22 16.22
N GLN A 158 8.95 18.80 15.12
CA GLN A 158 9.64 18.20 13.99
C GLN A 158 9.44 19.04 12.74
N ARG A 159 10.42 19.04 11.86
CA ARG A 159 10.33 19.60 10.52
C ARG A 159 10.59 18.53 9.47
N GLU A 160 10.11 18.73 8.26
CA GLU A 160 10.48 17.92 7.12
C GLU A 160 11.97 18.12 6.81
N VAL A 161 12.60 17.03 6.39
CA VAL A 161 14.01 17.01 6.00
C VAL A 161 14.13 17.64 4.61
N THR A 162 15.14 18.49 4.41
CA THR A 162 15.36 19.09 3.09
C THR A 162 15.87 18.07 2.07
N PRO A 163 15.72 18.34 0.76
CA PRO A 163 16.26 17.46 -0.28
C PRO A 163 17.77 17.20 -0.13
N GLU A 164 18.54 18.21 0.28
CA GLU A 164 19.98 18.08 0.49
C GLU A 164 20.30 17.12 1.65
N GLU A 165 19.58 17.23 2.75
CA GLU A 165 19.73 16.32 3.90
C GLU A 165 19.30 14.89 3.58
N SER A 166 18.45 14.71 2.58
CA SER A 166 17.95 13.41 2.14
C SER A 166 18.71 12.81 0.96
N ALA A 167 19.65 13.53 0.37
CA ALA A 167 20.33 13.15 -0.88
C ALA A 167 21.05 11.79 -0.79
N GLU A 168 21.55 11.44 0.38
CA GLU A 168 22.24 10.16 0.61
C GLU A 168 21.30 9.00 0.98
N ARG A 169 20.02 9.27 1.16
CA ARG A 169 19.04 8.21 1.47
C ARG A 169 18.72 7.42 0.21
N ARG A 170 18.90 6.11 0.25
CA ARG A 170 18.73 5.22 -0.91
C ARG A 170 17.33 5.28 -1.52
N ASN A 171 16.31 5.28 -0.71
CA ASN A 171 14.93 5.21 -1.15
C ASN A 171 14.24 6.57 -1.26
N TYR A 172 15.00 7.66 -1.32
CA TYR A 172 14.41 8.99 -1.41
C TYR A 172 13.89 9.28 -2.83
N THR A 173 14.70 9.83 -3.71
CA THR A 173 14.28 10.13 -5.10
C THR A 173 14.88 9.15 -6.10
N LYS A 174 15.64 8.18 -5.64
CA LYS A 174 16.30 7.20 -6.51
C LYS A 174 15.41 6.00 -6.74
N ALA A 175 15.17 5.68 -8.01
CA ALA A 175 14.60 4.40 -8.37
C ALA A 175 15.69 3.34 -8.18
N ASP A 176 15.43 2.36 -7.35
CA ASP A 176 16.38 1.29 -7.05
C ASP A 176 16.32 0.21 -8.15
N ASN A 177 16.43 0.67 -9.39
CA ASN A 177 16.49 -0.20 -10.58
C ASN A 177 17.89 -0.68 -10.89
N ILE A 178 18.84 -0.26 -10.06
CA ILE A 178 20.21 -0.54 -10.35
C ILE A 178 20.47 -1.96 -9.93
N ASN A 179 20.84 -2.73 -10.91
CA ASN A 179 21.47 -4.00 -10.66
C ASN A 179 22.83 -3.73 -9.99
N TYR A 180 22.81 -3.66 -8.69
CA TYR A 180 24.02 -3.41 -7.88
C TYR A 180 25.05 -4.53 -8.04
N LEU A 181 24.70 -5.65 -8.66
CA LEU A 181 25.64 -6.71 -9.01
C LEU A 181 26.49 -6.33 -10.23
N ASP A 182 25.94 -5.50 -11.11
CA ASP A 182 26.59 -5.04 -12.33
C ASP A 182 26.93 -3.54 -12.31
N ALA A 183 26.73 -2.87 -11.18
CA ALA A 183 26.92 -1.43 -11.08
C ALA A 183 28.39 -1.08 -11.15
N ASP A 184 28.83 -0.64 -12.32
CA ASP A 184 30.04 0.13 -12.45
C ASP A 184 29.80 1.53 -11.91
N GLU A 185 30.49 1.92 -10.82
CA GLU A 185 30.38 3.25 -10.21
C GLU A 185 30.58 4.38 -11.22
N ALA A 186 31.33 4.15 -12.28
CA ALA A 186 31.57 5.13 -13.33
C ALA A 186 30.35 5.41 -14.22
N GLU A 187 29.50 4.42 -14.49
CA GLU A 187 28.23 4.62 -15.18
C GLU A 187 27.19 5.30 -14.29
N PHE A 188 27.25 5.06 -13.01
CA PHE A 188 26.39 5.65 -12.00
C PHE A 188 26.46 7.18 -11.97
N ILE A 189 27.70 7.70 -12.03
CA ILE A 189 27.98 9.12 -11.98
C ILE A 189 27.61 9.81 -13.29
N LYS A 190 27.70 9.11 -14.43
CA LYS A 190 27.57 9.69 -15.76
C LYS A 190 26.13 10.05 -16.15
N TYR A 191 25.15 9.32 -15.66
CA TYR A 191 23.76 9.43 -16.12
C TYR A 191 22.75 9.79 -15.04
N ASP A 192 23.20 9.98 -13.81
CA ASP A 192 22.30 10.22 -12.66
C ASP A 192 21.15 9.21 -12.61
N TYR A 193 21.49 7.95 -12.94
CA TYR A 193 20.56 6.86 -12.95
C TYR A 193 19.87 6.71 -11.59
N GLY A 194 18.59 6.48 -11.65
CA GLY A 194 17.79 6.24 -10.48
C GLY A 194 17.13 7.48 -9.91
N VAL A 195 17.50 8.68 -10.33
CA VAL A 195 16.72 9.87 -10.01
C VAL A 195 15.53 9.96 -10.97
N THR A 196 14.33 10.02 -10.43
CA THR A 196 13.13 10.22 -11.22
C THR A 196 12.28 11.34 -10.65
N SER A 197 11.75 12.19 -11.51
CA SER A 197 10.82 13.26 -11.14
C SER A 197 9.45 12.75 -10.66
N LEU A 198 9.17 11.48 -10.86
CA LEU A 198 7.92 10.84 -10.42
C LEU A 198 7.97 10.38 -8.97
N ILE A 199 9.16 10.33 -8.35
CA ILE A 199 9.33 9.95 -6.95
C ILE A 199 9.58 11.20 -6.13
N ASN A 200 8.59 11.60 -5.38
CA ASN A 200 8.63 12.77 -4.51
C ASN A 200 7.82 12.51 -3.23
N ASP A 201 7.83 13.44 -2.29
CA ASP A 201 7.11 13.28 -1.03
C ASP A 201 5.59 13.45 -1.14
N LYS A 202 5.08 13.81 -2.32
CA LYS A 202 3.65 13.93 -2.58
C LYS A 202 3.06 12.66 -3.19
N ALA A 203 3.85 11.93 -3.98
CA ALA A 203 3.39 10.70 -4.63
C ALA A 203 3.00 9.64 -3.60
N ARG A 204 1.73 9.27 -3.60
CA ARG A 204 1.16 8.29 -2.67
C ARG A 204 0.92 6.96 -3.36
N VAL A 205 1.08 5.89 -2.58
CA VAL A 205 0.78 4.54 -3.03
C VAL A 205 -0.72 4.30 -3.02
N TYR A 206 -1.21 3.60 -4.04
CA TYR A 206 -2.56 3.05 -4.05
C TYR A 206 -2.55 1.58 -4.49
N LYS A 207 -3.54 0.85 -4.04
CA LYS A 207 -3.59 -0.61 -4.06
C LYS A 207 -4.92 -1.12 -4.60
N GLY A 208 -5.05 -2.43 -4.71
CA GLY A 208 -6.29 -3.14 -4.99
C GLY A 208 -6.67 -3.23 -6.47
N GLY A 209 -6.23 -2.30 -7.29
CA GLY A 209 -6.70 -2.18 -8.67
C GLY A 209 -8.15 -1.70 -8.76
N SER A 210 -8.59 -1.33 -9.95
CA SER A 210 -9.93 -0.81 -10.21
C SER A 210 -10.68 -1.63 -11.26
N TRP A 211 -11.97 -1.34 -11.45
CA TRP A 211 -12.80 -1.92 -12.50
C TRP A 211 -12.22 -1.76 -13.92
N ARG A 212 -11.36 -0.76 -14.14
CA ARG A 212 -10.68 -0.50 -15.42
C ARG A 212 -9.33 -1.19 -15.54
N ASP A 213 -8.81 -1.73 -14.44
CA ASP A 213 -7.49 -2.34 -14.39
C ASP A 213 -7.56 -3.86 -14.65
N ARG A 214 -6.46 -4.42 -15.11
CA ARG A 214 -6.34 -5.86 -15.32
C ARG A 214 -6.08 -6.60 -14.02
N ALA A 215 -6.33 -7.91 -14.04
CA ALA A 215 -6.16 -8.80 -12.89
C ALA A 215 -4.79 -8.71 -12.21
N TYR A 216 -3.74 -8.36 -12.94
CA TYR A 216 -2.41 -8.14 -12.38
C TYR A 216 -2.42 -7.13 -11.20
N PHE A 217 -3.18 -6.05 -11.36
CA PHE A 217 -3.23 -4.98 -10.34
C PHE A 217 -4.11 -5.33 -9.13
N MET A 218 -4.84 -6.43 -9.18
CA MET A 218 -5.60 -6.95 -8.03
C MET A 218 -4.73 -7.74 -7.05
N ASN A 219 -3.47 -8.04 -7.44
CA ASN A 219 -2.53 -8.66 -6.52
C ASN A 219 -2.18 -7.67 -5.39
N PRO A 220 -2.33 -8.06 -4.13
CA PRO A 220 -2.02 -7.18 -3.00
C PRO A 220 -0.59 -6.64 -3.00
N GLY A 221 0.37 -7.37 -3.56
CA GLY A 221 1.75 -6.93 -3.72
C GLY A 221 1.97 -5.90 -4.82
N SER A 222 1.01 -5.69 -5.74
CA SER A 222 1.13 -4.68 -6.78
C SER A 222 1.14 -3.27 -6.20
N ARG A 223 2.12 -2.49 -6.61
CA ARG A 223 2.30 -1.10 -6.16
C ARG A 223 2.10 -0.15 -7.31
N ARG A 224 1.28 0.83 -7.10
CA ARG A 224 1.08 1.95 -8.03
C ARG A 224 1.09 3.24 -7.23
N PHE A 225 1.42 4.32 -7.88
CA PHE A 225 1.48 5.62 -7.21
C PHE A 225 1.08 6.72 -8.18
N THR A 226 0.65 7.81 -7.63
CA THR A 226 0.43 9.07 -8.33
C THR A 226 0.63 10.23 -7.39
N ASP A 227 0.95 11.37 -7.98
CA ASP A 227 1.09 12.66 -7.32
C ASP A 227 -0.25 13.38 -7.26
#